data_3a0a85972840a9fcf8308bf6804992aa
#
_entry.id   3a0a85972840a9fcf8308bf6804992aa
#
_cell.length_a   1.000
_cell.length_b   1.000
_cell.length_c   1.000
_cell.angle_alpha   90.00
_cell.angle_beta   90.00
_cell.angle_gamma   90.00
#
_symmetry.space_group_name_H-M   'P 1'
#
loop_
_entity.id
_entity.type
_entity.pdbx_description
1 polymer ?
#
loop_
_entity_poly.entity_id
_entity_poly.type
_entity_poly.pdbx_seq_one_letter_code
_entity_poly.pdbx_strand_id
1 'polypeptide(L)'
;TVANLMLRDAAVSYEDRAVTPVARFELSSLAVTANNASLELSQPLPVKFDATINGTAKLTGNGKVVPEPFAADVDIDLAGLPLQALQPYANGTTDLTIKQGTVGATGRFALAPPNSGRPQMSFTGDAVIADFKSIDNALEQDFLNFERVELSKLKFALAPDSLGIERVRVVKPFARVIVSSDAVLNVSAVFDPQGTAAAVAQAKADQAAQEARSQRKQTRAGIRAEKQAEKEAAKARKLAAAAAPPELR
;
A
#
# COMPACT_ATOMS: atom_id res chain seq x y z
N THR A 1 -46.84 -5.43 11.98
CA THR A 1 -45.70 -4.89 12.75
C THR A 1 -45.26 -5.91 13.79
N VAL A 2 -43.94 -6.02 13.98
CA VAL A 2 -43.33 -6.80 15.08
C VAL A 2 -42.76 -5.79 16.07
N ALA A 3 -43.33 -5.78 17.30
CA ALA A 3 -42.94 -4.78 18.30
C ALA A 3 -41.47 -4.89 18.72
N ASN A 4 -40.92 -6.10 18.77
CA ASN A 4 -39.53 -6.35 19.15
C ASN A 4 -39.02 -7.57 18.38
N LEU A 5 -37.94 -7.39 17.63
CA LEU A 5 -37.22 -8.46 16.93
C LEU A 5 -35.83 -8.60 17.58
N MET A 6 -35.51 -9.80 18.03
CA MET A 6 -34.22 -10.13 18.62
C MET A 6 -33.55 -11.25 17.83
N LEU A 7 -32.34 -11.02 17.39
CA LEU A 7 -31.42 -12.02 16.89
C LEU A 7 -30.32 -12.22 17.93
N ARG A 8 -29.95 -13.47 18.24
CA ARG A 8 -28.90 -13.78 19.22
C ARG A 8 -27.99 -14.87 18.68
N ASP A 9 -26.73 -14.80 19.03
CA ASP A 9 -25.70 -15.78 18.68
C ASP A 9 -25.62 -16.11 17.19
N ALA A 10 -25.92 -15.12 16.35
CA ALA A 10 -25.73 -15.27 14.90
C ALA A 10 -24.25 -15.19 14.53
N ALA A 11 -23.90 -15.81 13.42
CA ALA A 11 -22.58 -15.71 12.82
C ALA A 11 -22.70 -15.26 11.37
N VAL A 12 -21.76 -14.41 10.94
CA VAL A 12 -21.64 -13.93 9.56
C VAL A 12 -20.20 -14.08 9.14
N SER A 13 -19.96 -14.74 8.01
CA SER A 13 -18.66 -14.78 7.35
C SER A 13 -18.66 -13.84 6.15
N TYR A 14 -17.69 -12.95 6.10
CA TYR A 14 -17.49 -12.04 4.98
C TYR A 14 -16.14 -12.32 4.31
N GLU A 15 -16.15 -12.49 3.00
CA GLU A 15 -14.95 -12.67 2.19
C GLU A 15 -14.84 -11.54 1.17
N ASP A 16 -13.73 -10.80 1.19
CA ASP A 16 -13.37 -9.88 0.12
C ASP A 16 -12.37 -10.57 -0.83
N ARG A 17 -12.86 -10.91 -2.01
CA ARG A 17 -12.10 -11.56 -3.08
C ARG A 17 -11.49 -10.58 -4.07
N ALA A 18 -11.66 -9.27 -3.86
CA ALA A 18 -11.04 -8.25 -4.68
C ALA A 18 -9.57 -8.02 -4.32
N VAL A 19 -9.12 -8.57 -3.17
CA VAL A 19 -7.73 -8.48 -2.70
C VAL A 19 -7.06 -9.85 -2.65
N THR A 20 -5.72 -9.86 -2.71
CA THR A 20 -4.92 -11.10 -2.66
C THR A 20 -3.88 -11.01 -1.54
N PRO A 21 -3.85 -11.98 -0.60
CA PRO A 21 -4.81 -13.08 -0.42
C PRO A 21 -6.22 -12.57 -0.07
N VAL A 22 -7.23 -13.42 -0.22
CA VAL A 22 -8.62 -13.08 0.14
C VAL A 22 -8.70 -12.63 1.60
N ALA A 23 -9.28 -11.45 1.84
CA ALA A 23 -9.53 -10.98 3.18
C ALA A 23 -10.79 -11.64 3.75
N ARG A 24 -10.72 -12.11 5.01
CA ARG A 24 -11.80 -12.78 5.69
C ARG A 24 -12.09 -12.15 7.03
N PHE A 25 -13.39 -11.93 7.29
CA PHE A 25 -13.87 -11.43 8.57
C PHE A 25 -15.01 -12.31 9.04
N GLU A 26 -14.89 -12.80 10.26
CA GLU A 26 -15.89 -13.62 10.91
C GLU A 26 -16.52 -12.82 12.05
N LEU A 27 -17.80 -12.52 11.93
CA LEU A 27 -18.59 -11.98 13.01
C LEU A 27 -19.22 -13.15 13.76
N SER A 28 -19.00 -13.21 15.05
CA SER A 28 -19.56 -14.21 15.96
C SER A 28 -20.28 -13.53 17.12
N SER A 29 -21.10 -14.28 17.82
CA SER A 29 -21.92 -13.78 18.92
C SER A 29 -22.71 -12.52 18.53
N LEU A 30 -23.13 -12.43 17.27
CA LEU A 30 -23.89 -11.30 16.81
C LEU A 30 -25.27 -11.28 17.47
N ALA A 31 -25.52 -10.24 18.23
CA ALA A 31 -26.83 -9.94 18.78
C ALA A 31 -27.37 -8.66 18.14
N VAL A 32 -28.59 -8.70 17.66
CA VAL A 32 -29.28 -7.54 17.09
C VAL A 32 -30.64 -7.42 17.74
N THR A 33 -30.97 -6.20 18.18
CA THR A 33 -32.30 -5.85 18.66
C THR A 33 -32.86 -4.76 17.74
N ALA A 34 -34.06 -4.98 17.24
CA ALA A 34 -34.79 -4.02 16.45
C ALA A 34 -36.21 -3.82 17.00
N ASN A 35 -36.64 -2.57 17.10
CA ASN A 35 -37.95 -2.25 17.65
C ASN A 35 -38.88 -1.75 16.54
N ASN A 36 -40.18 -2.09 16.64
CA ASN A 36 -41.24 -1.66 15.71
C ASN A 36 -40.95 -2.06 14.24
N ALA A 37 -40.47 -3.28 14.04
CA ALA A 37 -40.23 -3.79 12.70
C ALA A 37 -41.52 -3.85 11.89
N SER A 38 -41.53 -3.20 10.72
CA SER A 38 -42.63 -3.18 9.78
C SER A 38 -42.38 -4.20 8.65
N LEU A 39 -43.46 -4.65 8.02
CA LEU A 39 -43.37 -5.38 6.75
C LEU A 39 -43.07 -4.43 5.56
N GLU A 40 -43.18 -3.13 5.78
CA GLU A 40 -42.76 -2.12 4.83
C GLU A 40 -41.25 -1.92 4.92
N LEU A 41 -40.52 -2.61 4.05
CA LEU A 41 -39.05 -2.70 4.12
C LEU A 41 -38.32 -1.37 3.80
N SER A 42 -39.03 -0.40 3.23
CA SER A 42 -38.50 0.95 2.95
C SER A 42 -38.46 1.87 4.19
N GLN A 43 -39.06 1.46 5.31
CA GLN A 43 -39.06 2.25 6.53
C GLN A 43 -37.78 2.05 7.34
N PRO A 44 -37.21 3.16 7.92
CA PRO A 44 -36.07 3.05 8.80
C PRO A 44 -36.38 2.25 10.06
N LEU A 45 -35.63 1.19 10.31
CA LEU A 45 -35.73 0.31 11.46
C LEU A 45 -34.66 0.68 12.49
N PRO A 46 -35.03 1.14 13.70
CA PRO A 46 -34.07 1.35 14.78
C PRO A 46 -33.44 0.02 15.20
N VAL A 47 -32.10 -0.04 15.21
CA VAL A 47 -31.34 -1.22 15.56
C VAL A 47 -30.29 -0.91 16.62
N LYS A 48 -30.03 -1.91 17.46
CA LYS A 48 -28.84 -1.97 18.33
C LYS A 48 -28.19 -3.32 18.11
N PHE A 49 -26.87 -3.33 17.98
CA PHE A 49 -26.14 -4.57 17.75
C PHE A 49 -24.83 -4.62 18.54
N ASP A 50 -24.39 -5.83 18.81
CA ASP A 50 -23.05 -6.17 19.30
C ASP A 50 -22.56 -7.45 18.63
N ALA A 51 -21.26 -7.52 18.40
CA ALA A 51 -20.61 -8.65 17.76
C ALA A 51 -19.15 -8.78 18.18
N THR A 52 -18.59 -9.94 17.96
CA THR A 52 -17.14 -10.16 18.04
C THR A 52 -16.60 -10.41 16.63
N ILE A 53 -15.56 -9.70 16.21
CA ILE A 53 -14.92 -9.86 14.91
C ILE A 53 -13.63 -10.65 15.08
N ASN A 54 -13.44 -11.70 14.25
CA ASN A 54 -12.26 -12.57 14.25
C ASN A 54 -11.91 -13.09 15.66
N GLY A 55 -12.91 -13.37 16.48
CA GLY A 55 -12.78 -13.94 17.82
C GLY A 55 -12.26 -12.98 18.90
N THR A 56 -11.81 -11.78 18.57
CA THR A 56 -11.13 -10.86 19.51
C THR A 56 -11.68 -9.45 19.53
N ALA A 57 -11.92 -8.84 18.38
CA ALA A 57 -12.37 -7.46 18.31
C ALA A 57 -13.84 -7.34 18.73
N LYS A 58 -14.16 -6.27 19.45
CA LYS A 58 -15.53 -5.96 19.84
C LYS A 58 -16.09 -4.89 18.91
N LEU A 59 -17.29 -5.14 18.41
CA LEU A 59 -18.04 -4.18 17.61
C LEU A 59 -19.40 -3.99 18.27
N THR A 60 -19.73 -2.76 18.63
CA THR A 60 -21.07 -2.39 19.08
C THR A 60 -21.59 -1.24 18.23
N GLY A 61 -22.89 -1.11 18.17
CA GLY A 61 -23.49 0.04 17.48
C GLY A 61 -24.99 0.16 17.69
N ASN A 62 -25.47 1.34 17.35
CA ASN A 62 -26.89 1.66 17.36
C ASN A 62 -27.20 2.71 16.29
N GLY A 63 -28.41 2.67 15.77
CA GLY A 63 -28.83 3.60 14.74
C GLY A 63 -30.05 3.13 13.98
N LYS A 64 -30.07 3.34 12.68
CA LYS A 64 -31.18 2.98 11.80
C LYS A 64 -30.67 2.22 10.59
N VAL A 65 -31.43 1.23 10.18
CA VAL A 65 -31.22 0.47 8.95
C VAL A 65 -32.50 0.50 8.12
N VAL A 66 -32.38 0.74 6.84
CA VAL A 66 -33.48 0.57 5.87
C VAL A 66 -33.20 -0.76 5.16
N PRO A 67 -34.10 -1.77 5.25
CA PRO A 67 -33.88 -3.05 4.61
C PRO A 67 -33.88 -3.02 3.08
N GLU A 68 -34.75 -2.20 2.47
CA GLU A 68 -34.89 -2.13 1.01
C GLU A 68 -35.36 -0.75 0.52
N PRO A 69 -34.54 -0.03 -0.33
CA PRO A 69 -33.16 -0.39 -0.67
C PRO A 69 -32.25 -0.32 0.55
N PHE A 70 -31.27 -1.24 0.63
CA PHE A 70 -30.44 -1.34 1.81
C PHE A 70 -29.66 -0.05 2.10
N ALA A 71 -29.87 0.52 3.28
CA ALA A 71 -29.15 1.67 3.79
C ALA A 71 -28.93 1.53 5.29
N ALA A 72 -27.88 2.11 5.82
CA ALA A 72 -27.59 2.11 7.24
C ALA A 72 -27.05 3.49 7.66
N ASP A 73 -27.41 3.91 8.86
CA ASP A 73 -26.90 5.12 9.51
C ASP A 73 -26.78 4.81 11.00
N VAL A 74 -25.57 4.44 11.43
CA VAL A 74 -25.33 3.85 12.75
C VAL A 74 -24.10 4.48 13.40
N ASP A 75 -24.19 4.73 14.69
CA ASP A 75 -23.04 5.00 15.53
C ASP A 75 -22.37 3.68 15.88
N ILE A 76 -21.07 3.56 15.70
CA ILE A 76 -20.30 2.35 15.95
C ILE A 76 -19.16 2.61 16.92
N ASP A 77 -18.83 1.58 17.68
CA ASP A 77 -17.63 1.48 18.49
C ASP A 77 -16.96 0.12 18.18
N LEU A 78 -15.79 0.22 17.53
CA LEU A 78 -14.93 -0.91 17.21
C LEU A 78 -13.70 -0.85 18.09
N ALA A 79 -13.39 -1.93 18.80
CA ALA A 79 -12.20 -2.02 19.64
C ALA A 79 -11.41 -3.29 19.38
N GLY A 80 -10.09 -3.13 19.24
CA GLY A 80 -9.14 -4.23 19.27
C GLY A 80 -9.14 -5.12 18.02
N LEU A 81 -9.48 -4.62 16.83
CA LEU A 81 -9.37 -5.40 15.60
C LEU A 81 -7.88 -5.59 15.26
N PRO A 82 -7.38 -6.86 15.18
CA PRO A 82 -6.00 -7.11 14.81
C PRO A 82 -5.69 -6.60 13.41
N LEU A 83 -4.63 -5.80 13.28
CA LEU A 83 -4.23 -5.21 11.99
C LEU A 83 -3.78 -6.26 10.97
N GLN A 84 -3.36 -7.44 11.42
CA GLN A 84 -3.03 -8.56 10.53
C GLN A 84 -4.22 -8.98 9.66
N ALA A 85 -5.45 -8.79 10.13
CA ALA A 85 -6.66 -9.05 9.35
C ALA A 85 -6.77 -8.10 8.13
N LEU A 86 -6.08 -6.95 8.17
CA LEU A 86 -6.03 -5.95 7.10
C LEU A 86 -4.82 -6.13 6.17
N GLN A 87 -3.91 -7.09 6.45
CA GLN A 87 -2.73 -7.36 5.62
C GLN A 87 -3.06 -7.55 4.13
N PRO A 88 -4.14 -8.25 3.73
CA PRO A 88 -4.48 -8.40 2.31
C PRO A 88 -4.65 -7.08 1.56
N TYR A 89 -5.15 -6.03 2.22
CA TYR A 89 -5.33 -4.70 1.64
C TYR A 89 -4.00 -3.94 1.50
N ALA A 90 -3.04 -4.20 2.38
CA ALA A 90 -1.70 -3.61 2.30
C ALA A 90 -0.85 -4.24 1.18
N ASN A 91 -0.97 -5.55 0.95
CA ASN A 91 -0.14 -6.32 0.00
C ASN A 91 -0.20 -5.79 -1.45
N GLY A 92 -1.32 -5.17 -1.84
CA GLY A 92 -1.49 -4.62 -3.20
C GLY A 92 -0.71 -3.33 -3.44
N THR A 93 -0.34 -2.62 -2.38
CA THR A 93 0.24 -1.26 -2.43
C THR A 93 1.55 -1.13 -1.69
N THR A 94 1.91 -2.10 -0.85
CA THR A 94 3.13 -2.04 -0.03
C THR A 94 3.84 -3.38 0.01
N ASP A 95 5.16 -3.34 0.19
CA ASP A 95 6.00 -4.52 0.43
C ASP A 95 6.41 -4.60 1.91
N LEU A 96 5.40 -4.62 2.79
CA LEU A 96 5.58 -4.79 4.23
C LEU A 96 4.69 -5.89 4.81
N THR A 97 5.14 -6.48 5.90
CA THR A 97 4.33 -7.40 6.71
C THR A 97 3.99 -6.79 8.05
N ILE A 98 2.70 -6.73 8.38
CA ILE A 98 2.19 -6.29 9.68
C ILE A 98 2.38 -7.43 10.68
N LYS A 99 3.28 -7.23 11.62
CA LYS A 99 3.59 -8.24 12.66
C LYS A 99 2.68 -8.12 13.88
N GLN A 100 2.29 -6.90 14.22
CA GLN A 100 1.52 -6.60 15.42
C GLN A 100 0.74 -5.31 15.22
N GLY A 101 -0.31 -5.16 15.98
CA GLY A 101 -1.09 -3.94 16.11
C GLY A 101 -2.58 -4.22 16.15
N THR A 102 -3.30 -3.26 16.70
CA THR A 102 -4.76 -3.27 16.75
C THR A 102 -5.31 -1.95 16.27
N VAL A 103 -6.50 -1.98 15.69
CA VAL A 103 -7.26 -0.77 15.33
C VAL A 103 -8.57 -0.71 16.10
N GLY A 104 -8.90 0.50 16.52
CA GLY A 104 -10.20 0.87 17.05
C GLY A 104 -10.74 2.09 16.33
N ALA A 105 -12.07 2.22 16.29
CA ALA A 105 -12.75 3.37 15.70
C ALA A 105 -14.08 3.61 16.38
N THR A 106 -14.38 4.88 16.69
CA THR A 106 -15.66 5.28 17.28
C THR A 106 -16.22 6.44 16.48
N GLY A 107 -17.45 6.31 16.02
CA GLY A 107 -18.07 7.35 15.20
C GLY A 107 -19.29 6.87 14.44
N ARG A 108 -19.72 7.67 13.48
CA ARG A 108 -20.89 7.44 12.65
C ARG A 108 -20.51 6.82 11.32
N PHE A 109 -21.08 5.67 11.04
CA PHE A 109 -20.99 4.97 9.77
C PHE A 109 -22.31 5.11 9.02
N ALA A 110 -22.24 5.51 7.77
CA ALA A 110 -23.40 5.56 6.89
C ALA A 110 -23.14 4.79 5.60
N LEU A 111 -24.11 4.02 5.19
CA LEU A 111 -24.19 3.33 3.91
C LEU A 111 -25.47 3.72 3.21
N ALA A 112 -25.37 4.20 1.98
CA ALA A 112 -26.52 4.49 1.14
C ALA A 112 -26.58 3.55 -0.06
N PRO A 113 -27.76 3.41 -0.70
CA PRO A 113 -27.90 2.61 -1.91
C PRO A 113 -26.88 3.00 -2.96
N PRO A 114 -26.39 2.05 -3.78
CA PRO A 114 -25.40 2.32 -4.80
C PRO A 114 -25.86 3.42 -5.76
N ASN A 115 -24.97 4.36 -6.06
CA ASN A 115 -25.12 5.31 -7.13
C ASN A 115 -24.13 4.98 -8.24
N SER A 116 -24.63 4.83 -9.47
CA SER A 116 -23.82 4.45 -10.64
C SER A 116 -23.02 3.15 -10.42
N GLY A 117 -23.60 2.19 -9.69
CA GLY A 117 -22.99 0.88 -9.41
C GLY A 117 -21.90 0.86 -8.33
N ARG A 118 -21.57 2.01 -7.71
CA ARG A 118 -20.63 2.09 -6.59
C ARG A 118 -21.36 2.26 -5.26
N PRO A 119 -20.99 1.52 -4.20
CA PRO A 119 -21.57 1.73 -2.88
C PRO A 119 -21.19 3.12 -2.36
N GLN A 120 -22.17 3.82 -1.78
CA GLN A 120 -21.94 5.09 -1.09
C GLN A 120 -21.75 4.79 0.38
N MET A 121 -20.54 4.91 0.85
CA MET A 121 -20.18 4.63 2.23
C MET A 121 -19.46 5.85 2.84
N SER A 122 -19.75 6.17 4.07
CA SER A 122 -19.01 7.21 4.81
C SER A 122 -18.80 6.83 6.25
N PHE A 123 -17.71 7.34 6.81
CA PHE A 123 -17.42 7.27 8.24
C PHE A 123 -16.95 8.64 8.73
N THR A 124 -17.46 9.05 9.87
CA THR A 124 -17.03 10.28 10.56
C THR A 124 -16.83 9.97 12.03
N GLY A 125 -15.63 10.17 12.56
CA GLY A 125 -15.32 9.83 13.93
C GLY A 125 -13.85 9.92 14.26
N ASP A 126 -13.43 9.15 15.23
CA ASP A 126 -12.05 9.02 15.66
C ASP A 126 -11.56 7.59 15.42
N ALA A 127 -10.30 7.42 15.14
CA ALA A 127 -9.68 6.11 15.02
C ALA A 127 -8.35 6.07 15.77
N VAL A 128 -7.98 4.90 16.24
CA VAL A 128 -6.72 4.64 16.94
C VAL A 128 -6.07 3.38 16.39
N ILE A 129 -4.77 3.46 16.14
CA ILE A 129 -3.92 2.30 15.89
C ILE A 129 -2.96 2.18 17.07
N ALA A 130 -2.91 1.02 17.70
CA ALA A 130 -2.07 0.80 18.86
C ALA A 130 -1.08 -0.35 18.64
N ASP A 131 0.11 -0.24 19.24
CA ASP A 131 1.16 -1.28 19.28
C ASP A 131 1.56 -1.81 17.90
N PHE A 132 1.67 -0.91 16.93
CA PHE A 132 1.99 -1.27 15.55
C PHE A 132 3.46 -1.68 15.39
N LYS A 133 3.66 -2.82 14.73
CA LYS A 133 4.97 -3.27 14.26
C LYS A 133 4.88 -3.84 12.87
N SER A 134 5.82 -3.46 12.02
CA SER A 134 5.95 -3.97 10.67
C SER A 134 7.40 -4.30 10.32
N ILE A 135 7.58 -5.18 9.36
CA ILE A 135 8.86 -5.48 8.74
C ILE A 135 8.83 -5.10 7.26
N ASP A 136 9.96 -4.66 6.76
CA ASP A 136 10.29 -4.56 5.35
C ASP A 136 10.56 -5.97 4.82
N ASN A 137 9.78 -6.44 3.83
CA ASN A 137 9.90 -7.82 3.34
C ASN A 137 11.19 -8.06 2.56
N ALA A 138 11.69 -7.04 1.85
CA ALA A 138 12.92 -7.15 1.08
C ALA A 138 14.17 -7.26 1.95
N LEU A 139 14.16 -6.59 3.11
CA LEU A 139 15.29 -6.55 4.04
C LEU A 139 15.12 -7.48 5.24
N GLU A 140 13.91 -8.02 5.45
CA GLU A 140 13.52 -8.86 6.61
C GLU A 140 13.83 -8.20 7.96
N GLN A 141 13.67 -6.87 8.04
CA GLN A 141 13.99 -6.08 9.22
C GLN A 141 12.82 -5.19 9.66
N ASP A 142 12.83 -4.80 10.94
CA ASP A 142 11.89 -3.82 11.46
C ASP A 142 11.89 -2.57 10.59
N PHE A 143 10.70 -2.14 10.16
CA PHE A 143 10.53 -1.00 9.27
C PHE A 143 9.89 0.19 9.97
N LEU A 144 8.62 0.09 10.32
CA LEU A 144 7.86 1.13 10.98
C LEU A 144 7.17 0.55 12.22
N ASN A 145 7.44 1.16 13.38
CA ASN A 145 6.84 0.77 14.64
C ASN A 145 6.36 2.03 15.38
N PHE A 146 5.29 1.94 16.12
CA PHE A 146 4.83 3.00 17.03
C PHE A 146 3.94 2.41 18.13
N GLU A 147 3.88 3.11 19.26
CA GLU A 147 3.00 2.73 20.37
C GLU A 147 1.54 3.06 20.02
N ARG A 148 1.29 4.26 19.46
CA ARG A 148 -0.07 4.72 19.17
C ARG A 148 -0.09 5.76 18.06
N VAL A 149 -1.08 5.65 17.19
CA VAL A 149 -1.50 6.70 16.25
C VAL A 149 -2.97 7.00 16.51
N GLU A 150 -3.29 8.24 16.80
CA GLU A 150 -4.65 8.73 17.01
C GLU A 150 -5.03 9.64 15.84
N LEU A 151 -6.17 9.35 15.22
CA LEU A 151 -6.75 10.12 14.12
C LEU A 151 -8.04 10.74 14.65
N SER A 152 -8.04 12.06 14.82
CA SER A 152 -9.22 12.77 15.34
C SER A 152 -9.97 13.46 14.23
N LYS A 153 -11.31 13.38 14.30
CA LYS A 153 -12.24 13.92 13.32
C LYS A 153 -11.92 13.42 11.90
N LEU A 154 -11.69 12.15 11.80
CA LEU A 154 -11.57 11.44 10.54
C LEU A 154 -12.89 11.53 9.78
N LYS A 155 -12.82 11.92 8.51
CA LYS A 155 -13.92 11.90 7.56
C LYS A 155 -13.48 11.09 6.36
N PHE A 156 -14.11 9.97 6.15
CA PHE A 156 -13.85 9.09 5.03
C PHE A 156 -15.14 8.91 4.23
N ALA A 157 -15.05 8.92 2.91
CA ALA A 157 -16.18 8.58 2.06
C ALA A 157 -15.73 7.88 0.78
N LEU A 158 -16.59 7.00 0.28
CA LEU A 158 -16.53 6.40 -1.05
C LEU A 158 -17.70 6.89 -1.88
N ALA A 159 -17.44 7.25 -3.14
CA ALA A 159 -18.42 7.74 -4.12
C ALA A 159 -19.17 9.04 -3.68
N PRO A 160 -18.48 10.22 -3.64
CA PRO A 160 -17.11 10.46 -4.10
C PRO A 160 -16.06 10.09 -3.07
N ASP A 161 -14.90 9.66 -3.57
CA ASP A 161 -13.78 9.29 -2.72
C ASP A 161 -13.21 10.53 -2.03
N SER A 162 -13.17 10.53 -0.71
CA SER A 162 -12.58 11.60 0.08
C SER A 162 -12.02 11.09 1.40
N LEU A 163 -10.95 11.72 1.84
CA LEU A 163 -10.32 11.47 3.13
C LEU A 163 -9.93 12.82 3.76
N GLY A 164 -10.44 13.11 4.94
CA GLY A 164 -10.07 14.28 5.74
C GLY A 164 -9.72 13.83 7.15
N ILE A 165 -8.66 14.38 7.71
CA ILE A 165 -8.24 14.13 9.10
C ILE A 165 -7.88 15.49 9.69
N GLU A 166 -8.52 15.88 10.81
CA GLU A 166 -8.20 17.17 11.42
C GLU A 166 -6.91 17.10 12.24
N ARG A 167 -6.69 15.99 12.95
CA ARG A 167 -5.49 15.84 13.78
C ARG A 167 -4.97 14.42 13.73
N VAL A 168 -3.64 14.31 13.57
CA VAL A 168 -2.90 13.07 13.72
C VAL A 168 -1.93 13.26 14.89
N ARG A 169 -1.96 12.33 15.86
CA ARG A 169 -1.01 12.25 16.95
C ARG A 169 -0.30 10.92 16.89
N VAL A 170 1.03 10.95 16.89
CA VAL A 170 1.87 9.75 16.86
C VAL A 170 2.70 9.70 18.14
N VAL A 171 2.71 8.55 18.79
CA VAL A 171 3.44 8.30 20.04
C VAL A 171 4.52 7.26 19.82
N LYS A 172 5.74 7.58 20.18
CA LYS A 172 6.95 6.76 20.06
C LYS A 172 7.14 6.15 18.66
N PRO A 173 7.15 6.97 17.61
CA PRO A 173 7.43 6.46 16.29
C PRO A 173 8.89 6.01 16.18
N PHE A 174 9.08 4.87 15.51
CA PHE A 174 10.36 4.38 15.05
C PHE A 174 10.23 4.04 13.57
N ALA A 175 11.20 4.48 12.78
CA ALA A 175 11.29 4.10 11.37
C ALA A 175 12.75 3.78 11.05
N ARG A 176 12.98 2.69 10.32
CA ARG A 176 14.31 2.35 9.79
C ARG A 176 14.38 2.79 8.34
N VAL A 177 15.28 3.74 8.09
CA VAL A 177 15.53 4.27 6.74
C VAL A 177 16.91 3.78 6.29
N ILE A 178 16.96 3.09 5.18
CA ILE A 178 18.17 2.52 4.59
C ILE A 178 18.28 3.02 3.14
N VAL A 179 19.47 3.44 2.75
CA VAL A 179 19.82 3.71 1.35
C VAL A 179 20.62 2.53 0.84
N SER A 180 20.16 1.86 -0.21
CA SER A 180 20.84 0.75 -0.84
C SER A 180 22.05 1.20 -1.65
N SER A 181 22.90 0.26 -2.08
CA SER A 181 24.03 0.54 -2.99
C SER A 181 23.59 1.16 -4.32
N ASP A 182 22.38 0.91 -4.75
CA ASP A 182 21.76 1.48 -5.96
C ASP A 182 21.12 2.86 -5.70
N ALA A 183 21.42 3.50 -4.54
CA ALA A 183 20.89 4.79 -4.09
C ALA A 183 19.35 4.82 -3.94
N VAL A 184 18.73 3.68 -3.69
CA VAL A 184 17.28 3.56 -3.45
C VAL A 184 17.00 3.55 -1.97
N LEU A 185 16.00 4.34 -1.54
CA LEU A 185 15.48 4.33 -0.17
C LEU A 185 14.53 3.14 0.01
N ASN A 186 14.71 2.35 1.08
CA ASN A 186 13.78 1.28 1.43
C ASN A 186 12.34 1.78 1.63
N VAL A 187 12.16 3.01 2.11
CA VAL A 187 10.84 3.64 2.23
C VAL A 187 10.12 3.69 0.87
N SER A 188 10.83 4.09 -0.20
CA SER A 188 10.25 4.08 -1.55
C SER A 188 9.96 2.66 -2.02
N ALA A 189 10.86 1.71 -1.75
CA ALA A 189 10.66 0.31 -2.13
C ALA A 189 9.45 -0.32 -1.43
N VAL A 190 9.21 0.03 -0.16
CA VAL A 190 8.07 -0.49 0.62
C VAL A 190 6.75 0.12 0.15
N PHE A 191 6.67 1.42 -0.11
CA PHE A 191 5.40 2.10 -0.44
C PHE A 191 5.10 2.20 -1.94
N ASP A 192 6.07 1.98 -2.80
CA ASP A 192 5.92 1.86 -4.26
C ASP A 192 6.88 0.80 -4.81
N PRO A 193 6.65 -0.48 -4.51
CA PRO A 193 7.56 -1.55 -4.91
C PRO A 193 7.67 -1.69 -6.43
N GLN A 194 6.59 -1.45 -7.16
CA GLN A 194 6.57 -1.57 -8.63
C GLN A 194 7.29 -0.41 -9.31
N GLY A 195 7.00 0.83 -8.90
CA GLY A 195 7.66 2.03 -9.43
C GLY A 195 9.15 2.04 -9.10
N THR A 196 9.52 1.63 -7.88
CA THR A 196 10.91 1.52 -7.47
C THR A 196 11.68 0.47 -8.28
N ALA A 197 11.11 -0.71 -8.48
CA ALA A 197 11.73 -1.76 -9.31
C ALA A 197 11.92 -1.31 -10.77
N ALA A 198 10.93 -0.63 -11.34
CA ALA A 198 11.02 -0.06 -12.69
C ALA A 198 12.11 1.03 -12.79
N ALA A 199 12.18 1.94 -11.80
CA ALA A 199 13.21 2.99 -11.77
C ALA A 199 14.63 2.42 -11.65
N VAL A 200 14.83 1.40 -10.80
CA VAL A 200 16.12 0.69 -10.67
C VAL A 200 16.50 -0.01 -11.97
N ALA A 201 15.57 -0.70 -12.61
CA ALA A 201 15.81 -1.38 -13.87
C ALA A 201 16.20 -0.38 -14.98
N GLN A 202 15.52 0.75 -15.05
CA GLN A 202 15.83 1.82 -16.01
C GLN A 202 17.22 2.42 -15.76
N ALA A 203 17.55 2.73 -14.49
CA ALA A 203 18.86 3.27 -14.15
C ALA A 203 20.02 2.30 -14.51
N LYS A 204 19.85 1.00 -14.25
CA LYS A 204 20.82 -0.03 -14.64
C LYS A 204 20.97 -0.14 -16.17
N ALA A 205 19.87 -0.05 -16.91
CA ALA A 205 19.90 -0.06 -18.37
C ALA A 205 20.64 1.18 -18.94
N ASP A 206 20.41 2.35 -18.36
CA ASP A 206 21.06 3.60 -18.76
C ASP A 206 22.56 3.57 -18.44
N GLN A 207 22.97 3.05 -17.29
CA GLN A 207 24.38 2.82 -16.96
C GLN A 207 25.06 1.87 -17.95
N ALA A 208 24.46 0.72 -18.21
CA ALA A 208 25.01 -0.23 -19.19
C ALA A 208 25.13 0.39 -20.59
N ALA A 209 24.16 1.20 -21.00
CA ALA A 209 24.23 1.92 -22.26
C ALA A 209 25.35 2.96 -22.30
N GLN A 210 25.61 3.67 -21.20
CA GLN A 210 26.71 4.62 -21.08
C GLN A 210 28.08 3.93 -21.11
N GLU A 211 28.24 2.82 -20.40
CA GLU A 211 29.45 2.03 -20.40
C GLU A 211 29.76 1.47 -21.81
N ALA A 212 28.75 0.91 -22.48
CA ALA A 212 28.90 0.45 -23.85
C ALA A 212 29.29 1.55 -24.84
N ARG A 213 28.75 2.75 -24.67
CA ARG A 213 29.13 3.96 -25.48
C ARG A 213 30.56 4.37 -25.18
N SER A 214 31.00 4.35 -23.93
CA SER A 214 32.37 4.69 -23.53
C SER A 214 33.38 3.71 -24.07
N GLN A 215 33.13 2.41 -23.99
CA GLN A 215 33.95 1.36 -24.57
C GLN A 215 34.09 1.50 -26.09
N ARG A 216 32.98 1.74 -26.80
CA ARG A 216 32.99 1.98 -28.26
C ARG A 216 33.81 3.21 -28.65
N LYS A 217 33.77 4.29 -27.84
CA LYS A 217 34.61 5.48 -28.09
C LYS A 217 36.09 5.18 -27.89
N GLN A 218 36.46 4.45 -26.84
CA GLN A 218 37.84 4.04 -26.56
C GLN A 218 38.39 3.13 -27.67
N THR A 219 37.62 2.12 -28.08
CA THR A 219 38.02 1.22 -29.17
C THR A 219 38.19 1.98 -30.48
N ARG A 220 37.28 2.90 -30.84
CA ARG A 220 37.46 3.73 -32.07
C ARG A 220 38.64 4.67 -31.97
N ALA A 221 38.97 5.23 -30.82
CA ALA A 221 40.14 6.06 -30.61
C ALA A 221 41.44 5.24 -30.74
N GLY A 222 41.46 4.01 -30.18
CA GLY A 222 42.59 3.06 -30.32
C GLY A 222 42.85 2.72 -31.80
N ILE A 223 41.81 2.33 -32.53
CA ILE A 223 41.95 2.00 -33.99
C ILE A 223 42.45 3.22 -34.82
N ARG A 224 42.02 4.43 -34.49
CA ARG A 224 42.49 5.64 -35.13
C ARG A 224 43.94 5.94 -34.82
N ALA A 225 44.39 5.76 -33.57
CA ALA A 225 45.80 5.94 -33.18
C ALA A 225 46.72 4.91 -33.84
N GLU A 226 46.28 3.69 -33.92
CA GLU A 226 47.03 2.59 -34.59
C GLU A 226 47.21 2.87 -36.09
N LYS A 227 46.15 3.25 -36.81
CA LYS A 227 46.22 3.68 -38.22
C LYS A 227 47.10 4.91 -38.44
N GLN A 228 47.16 5.82 -37.50
CA GLN A 228 47.99 7.01 -37.60
C GLN A 228 49.47 6.67 -37.38
N ALA A 229 49.77 5.80 -36.39
CA ALA A 229 51.12 5.30 -36.17
C ALA A 229 51.65 4.50 -37.36
N GLU A 230 50.80 3.69 -37.98
CA GLU A 230 51.15 2.89 -39.17
C GLU A 230 51.49 3.81 -40.36
N LYS A 231 50.72 4.86 -40.58
CA LYS A 231 50.99 5.89 -41.62
C LYS A 231 52.30 6.63 -41.38
N GLU A 232 52.60 7.01 -40.14
CA GLU A 232 53.84 7.68 -39.75
C GLU A 232 55.05 6.75 -39.92
N ALA A 233 54.93 5.49 -39.51
CA ALA A 233 55.96 4.46 -39.70
C ALA A 233 56.25 4.21 -41.22
N ALA A 234 55.20 4.13 -42.04
CA ALA A 234 55.35 4.00 -43.49
C ALA A 234 56.05 5.22 -44.14
N LYS A 235 55.72 6.45 -43.66
CA LYS A 235 56.36 7.68 -44.10
C LYS A 235 57.85 7.74 -43.70
N ALA A 236 58.15 7.33 -42.45
CA ALA A 236 59.54 7.25 -41.97
C ALA A 236 60.37 6.22 -42.76
N ARG A 237 59.82 5.04 -43.09
CA ARG A 237 60.48 4.05 -43.95
C ARG A 237 60.78 4.55 -45.35
N LYS A 238 59.84 5.31 -45.97
CA LYS A 238 60.07 5.93 -47.31
C LYS A 238 61.15 6.99 -47.24
N LEU A 239 61.25 7.81 -46.21
CA LEU A 239 62.30 8.80 -46.04
C LEU A 239 63.67 8.12 -45.81
N ALA A 240 63.74 7.07 -45.03
CA ALA A 240 64.97 6.31 -44.78
C ALA A 240 65.48 5.62 -46.08
N ALA A 241 64.56 5.07 -46.88
CA ALA A 241 64.92 4.46 -48.17
C ALA A 241 65.41 5.50 -49.20
N ALA A 242 64.88 6.76 -49.14
CA ALA A 242 65.37 7.83 -50.04
C ALA A 242 66.71 8.48 -49.61
N ALA A 243 67.14 8.27 -48.35
CA ALA A 243 68.40 8.77 -47.77
C ALA A 243 69.54 7.74 -47.85
N ALA A 244 69.31 6.54 -48.34
CA ALA A 244 70.36 5.54 -48.49
C ALA A 244 71.34 5.92 -49.59
N PRO A 245 72.65 5.94 -49.37
CA PRO A 245 73.64 6.30 -50.38
C PRO A 245 73.66 5.26 -51.51
N PRO A 246 73.96 5.63 -52.79
CA PRO A 246 74.05 4.67 -53.88
C PRO A 246 75.20 3.72 -53.66
N GLU A 247 74.94 2.43 -53.68
CA GLU A 247 75.95 1.46 -53.58
C GLU A 247 76.89 1.60 -54.81
N LEU A 248 78.19 1.89 -54.50
CA LEU A 248 79.26 1.86 -55.48
C LEU A 248 79.42 0.42 -55.97
N ARG A 249 79.20 0.22 -57.26
CA ARG A 249 79.61 -0.94 -57.95
C ARG A 249 81.07 -0.82 -58.38
#